data_7917db28dc3f8f74df4a300d17202404
#
_entry.id   7917db28dc3f8f74df4a300d17202404
#
_cell.length_a   1.000
_cell.length_b   1.000
_cell.length_c   1.000
_cell.angle_alpha   90.00
_cell.angle_beta   90.00
_cell.angle_gamma   90.00
#
_symmetry.space_group_name_H-M   'P 1'
#
loop_
_entity.id
_entity.type
_entity.pdbx_description
1 polymer ?
#
loop_
_entity_poly.entity_id
_entity_poly.type
_entity_poly.pdbx_seq_one_letter_code
_entity_poly.pdbx_strand_id
1 'polypeptide(L)'
;MKQKHILPPDQTPINLVLVTLDTHLGGVLMRAEKSLRRHLPNLSLKTHAAANWNSNPDSLEECEEDIAAGDIIVVTMLFMEDHINAVLPALAARKEQCDAMVCCMSASEVMQLTRMGRFRMDAEQTGAMGLLKRLRGKSQNSNKGAGAQQLSVLKKLPSILRFIPGTAQDVRAYFLTLQYWLAGSEDNLKELFLFLVDRYAEDERGSLKGLFKVKPPVEYPEVGVYHPSIKSRVSEVVDDLPAIKASSGE
;
A
#
# COMPACT_ATOMS: atom_id res chain seq x y z
N MET A 1 -14.61 -19.90 -26.89
CA MET A 1 -14.32 -18.72 -26.05
C MET A 1 -15.50 -18.57 -25.08
N LYS A 2 -15.27 -18.82 -23.76
CA LYS A 2 -16.30 -18.51 -22.74
C LYS A 2 -16.41 -16.98 -22.66
N GLN A 3 -17.60 -16.41 -22.90
CA GLN A 3 -17.86 -15.01 -22.60
C GLN A 3 -17.59 -14.79 -21.10
N LYS A 4 -16.59 -13.99 -20.74
CA LYS A 4 -16.38 -13.54 -19.35
C LYS A 4 -17.57 -12.65 -18.98
N HIS A 5 -18.33 -13.06 -17.99
CA HIS A 5 -19.46 -12.28 -17.48
C HIS A 5 -18.90 -11.20 -16.56
N ILE A 6 -18.78 -9.97 -17.05
CA ILE A 6 -18.34 -8.83 -16.25
C ILE A 6 -19.54 -8.35 -15.44
N LEU A 7 -19.43 -8.43 -14.11
CA LEU A 7 -20.45 -7.93 -13.20
C LEU A 7 -20.43 -6.39 -13.15
N PRO A 8 -21.57 -5.75 -12.87
CA PRO A 8 -21.60 -4.32 -12.57
C PRO A 8 -20.71 -3.99 -11.36
N PRO A 9 -20.11 -2.78 -11.29
CA PRO A 9 -19.18 -2.43 -10.20
C PRO A 9 -19.76 -2.60 -8.79
N ASP A 10 -21.04 -2.31 -8.61
CA ASP A 10 -21.75 -2.44 -7.33
C ASP A 10 -22.04 -3.90 -6.92
N GLN A 11 -21.88 -4.84 -7.83
CA GLN A 11 -22.06 -6.29 -7.60
C GLN A 11 -20.74 -7.05 -7.64
N THR A 12 -19.65 -6.40 -8.03
CA THR A 12 -18.35 -7.05 -8.21
C THR A 12 -17.67 -7.26 -6.85
N PRO A 13 -17.42 -8.53 -6.43
CA PRO A 13 -16.66 -8.80 -5.22
C PRO A 13 -15.18 -8.52 -5.44
N ILE A 14 -14.49 -8.10 -4.37
CA ILE A 14 -13.05 -7.95 -4.37
C ILE A 14 -12.47 -8.30 -3.00
N ASN A 15 -11.44 -9.13 -2.98
CA ASN A 15 -10.73 -9.59 -1.80
C ASN A 15 -9.38 -8.88 -1.72
N LEU A 16 -9.23 -7.99 -0.75
CA LEU A 16 -7.98 -7.32 -0.44
C LEU A 16 -7.35 -7.98 0.79
N VAL A 17 -6.09 -8.33 0.70
CA VAL A 17 -5.35 -8.97 1.79
C VAL A 17 -4.14 -8.09 2.15
N LEU A 18 -4.03 -7.76 3.42
CA LEU A 18 -2.87 -7.08 3.99
C LEU A 18 -2.16 -8.00 4.97
N VAL A 19 -0.90 -8.30 4.68
CA VAL A 19 -0.02 -9.04 5.60
C VAL A 19 1.06 -8.10 6.11
N THR A 20 1.17 -7.96 7.43
CA THR A 20 2.12 -7.03 8.06
C THR A 20 2.64 -7.58 9.39
N LEU A 21 3.77 -7.06 9.86
CA LEU A 21 4.22 -7.31 11.23
C LEU A 21 3.44 -6.47 12.25
N ASP A 22 2.91 -5.31 11.84
CA ASP A 22 2.34 -4.30 12.72
C ASP A 22 0.94 -4.71 13.23
N THR A 23 0.79 -4.78 14.57
CA THR A 23 -0.47 -5.06 15.26
C THR A 23 -1.28 -3.78 15.57
N HIS A 24 -0.68 -2.59 15.44
CA HIS A 24 -1.30 -1.33 15.87
C HIS A 24 -2.22 -0.70 14.81
N LEU A 25 -2.19 -1.20 13.59
CA LEU A 25 -2.97 -0.64 12.47
C LEU A 25 -4.47 -0.99 12.52
N GLY A 26 -4.91 -1.92 13.37
CA GLY A 26 -6.28 -2.45 13.37
C GLY A 26 -7.36 -1.37 13.43
N GLY A 27 -7.23 -0.37 14.30
CA GLY A 27 -8.20 0.72 14.40
C GLY A 27 -8.23 1.65 13.18
N VAL A 28 -7.10 1.93 12.58
CA VAL A 28 -7.00 2.76 11.37
C VAL A 28 -7.55 2.02 10.17
N LEU A 29 -7.21 0.74 10.02
CA LEU A 29 -7.68 -0.13 8.94
C LEU A 29 -9.19 -0.35 9.01
N MET A 30 -9.76 -0.56 10.19
CA MET A 30 -11.21 -0.70 10.37
C MET A 30 -11.96 0.55 9.90
N ARG A 31 -11.44 1.75 10.19
CA ARG A 31 -12.05 3.01 9.71
C ARG A 31 -11.87 3.20 8.21
N ALA A 32 -10.67 2.86 7.69
CA ALA A 32 -10.41 2.88 6.26
C ALA A 32 -11.34 1.92 5.49
N GLU A 33 -11.54 0.70 5.99
CA GLU A 33 -12.46 -0.27 5.43
C GLU A 33 -13.91 0.23 5.40
N LYS A 34 -14.39 0.83 6.50
CA LYS A 34 -15.73 1.44 6.53
C LYS A 34 -15.90 2.52 5.46
N SER A 35 -14.85 3.29 5.20
CA SER A 35 -14.84 4.30 4.14
C SER A 35 -14.74 3.68 2.75
N LEU A 36 -13.97 2.60 2.58
CA LEU A 36 -13.84 1.84 1.34
C LEU A 36 -15.15 1.20 0.90
N ARG A 37 -15.92 0.61 1.82
CA ARG A 37 -17.21 -0.05 1.53
C ARG A 37 -18.25 0.88 0.91
N ARG A 38 -18.08 2.21 1.02
CA ARG A 38 -18.93 3.19 0.30
C ARG A 38 -18.64 3.21 -1.21
N HIS A 39 -17.43 2.82 -1.61
CA HIS A 39 -16.98 2.78 -3.00
C HIS A 39 -17.00 1.35 -3.56
N LEU A 40 -16.78 0.38 -2.68
CA LEU A 40 -16.67 -1.05 -2.97
C LEU A 40 -17.62 -1.82 -2.03
N PRO A 41 -18.92 -1.90 -2.35
CA PRO A 41 -19.94 -2.50 -1.45
C PRO A 41 -19.64 -3.97 -1.11
N ASN A 42 -19.04 -4.72 -2.06
CA ASN A 42 -18.72 -6.14 -1.91
C ASN A 42 -17.23 -6.38 -1.59
N LEU A 43 -16.62 -5.41 -0.89
CA LEU A 43 -15.24 -5.53 -0.41
C LEU A 43 -15.13 -6.54 0.74
N SER A 44 -14.16 -7.44 0.64
CA SER A 44 -13.54 -8.15 1.74
C SER A 44 -12.13 -7.60 1.96
N LEU A 45 -11.86 -6.98 3.10
CA LEU A 45 -10.51 -6.56 3.50
C LEU A 45 -10.08 -7.41 4.70
N LYS A 46 -9.06 -8.23 4.48
CA LYS A 46 -8.47 -9.09 5.49
C LYS A 46 -7.09 -8.59 5.89
N THR A 47 -6.84 -8.55 7.19
CA THR A 47 -5.57 -8.05 7.73
C THR A 47 -4.97 -9.07 8.67
N HIS A 48 -3.74 -9.47 8.38
CA HIS A 48 -2.99 -10.45 9.15
C HIS A 48 -1.73 -9.83 9.72
N ALA A 49 -1.60 -9.89 11.05
CA ALA A 49 -0.41 -9.43 11.76
C ALA A 49 0.48 -10.64 12.10
N ALA A 50 1.63 -10.73 11.45
CA ALA A 50 2.58 -11.84 11.63
C ALA A 50 3.04 -12.00 13.08
N ALA A 51 3.06 -10.94 13.86
CA ALA A 51 3.41 -10.98 15.28
C ALA A 51 2.46 -11.89 16.11
N ASN A 52 1.26 -12.19 15.60
CA ASN A 52 0.28 -13.04 16.30
C ASN A 52 0.47 -14.55 16.02
N TRP A 53 1.18 -14.93 14.97
CA TRP A 53 1.25 -16.33 14.51
C TRP A 53 1.88 -17.28 15.52
N ASN A 54 2.89 -16.82 16.27
CA ASN A 54 3.52 -17.65 17.32
C ASN A 54 2.59 -17.94 18.51
N SER A 55 1.66 -17.03 18.80
CA SER A 55 0.71 -17.17 19.91
C SER A 55 -0.63 -17.79 19.49
N ASN A 56 -0.96 -17.72 18.23
CA ASN A 56 -2.20 -18.25 17.64
C ASN A 56 -1.91 -18.89 16.27
N PRO A 57 -1.62 -20.19 16.21
CA PRO A 57 -1.36 -20.91 14.95
C PRO A 57 -2.51 -20.82 13.95
N ASP A 58 -3.77 -20.83 14.41
CA ASP A 58 -4.96 -20.73 13.55
C ASP A 58 -4.94 -19.43 12.72
N SER A 59 -4.33 -18.36 13.26
CA SER A 59 -4.21 -17.08 12.54
C SER A 59 -3.24 -17.12 11.35
N LEU A 60 -2.30 -18.07 11.33
CA LEU A 60 -1.45 -18.33 10.16
C LEU A 60 -2.25 -19.09 9.08
N GLU A 61 -2.99 -20.12 9.46
CA GLU A 61 -3.83 -20.88 8.54
C GLU A 61 -4.88 -19.97 7.87
N GLU A 62 -5.56 -19.11 8.65
CA GLU A 62 -6.47 -18.10 8.12
C GLU A 62 -5.76 -17.14 7.14
N CYS A 63 -4.52 -16.75 7.44
CA CYS A 63 -3.71 -15.90 6.56
C CYS A 63 -3.42 -16.58 5.22
N GLU A 64 -3.05 -17.85 5.24
CA GLU A 64 -2.76 -18.64 4.04
C GLU A 64 -4.02 -18.82 3.17
N GLU A 65 -5.17 -19.10 3.79
CA GLU A 65 -6.46 -19.18 3.10
C GLU A 65 -6.86 -17.87 2.45
N ASP A 66 -6.73 -16.75 3.16
CA ASP A 66 -7.04 -15.42 2.65
C ASP A 66 -6.06 -15.01 1.53
N ILE A 67 -4.77 -15.36 1.63
CA ILE A 67 -3.80 -15.17 0.53
C ILE A 67 -4.24 -15.97 -0.70
N ALA A 68 -4.64 -17.23 -0.53
CA ALA A 68 -5.09 -18.07 -1.64
C ALA A 68 -6.33 -17.50 -2.36
N ALA A 69 -7.21 -16.81 -1.62
CA ALA A 69 -8.40 -16.16 -2.15
C ALA A 69 -8.19 -14.69 -2.57
N GLY A 70 -7.07 -14.08 -2.19
CA GLY A 70 -6.80 -12.65 -2.36
C GLY A 70 -6.69 -12.22 -3.82
N ASP A 71 -7.37 -11.15 -4.20
CA ASP A 71 -7.31 -10.55 -5.54
C ASP A 71 -6.19 -9.51 -5.62
N ILE A 72 -6.05 -8.68 -4.58
CA ILE A 72 -4.93 -7.76 -4.43
C ILE A 72 -4.32 -7.99 -3.05
N ILE A 73 -3.01 -8.25 -3.03
CA ILE A 73 -2.28 -8.60 -1.83
C ILE A 73 -1.21 -7.56 -1.57
N VAL A 74 -1.21 -6.98 -0.37
CA VAL A 74 -0.18 -6.06 0.11
C VAL A 74 0.58 -6.72 1.25
N VAL A 75 1.89 -6.84 1.12
CA VAL A 75 2.77 -7.41 2.14
C VAL A 75 3.78 -6.36 2.57
N THR A 76 3.87 -6.14 3.87
CA THR A 76 4.76 -5.09 4.38
C THR A 76 5.35 -5.46 5.74
N MET A 77 6.56 -4.96 6.00
CA MET A 77 7.25 -5.08 7.28
C MET A 77 7.58 -6.51 7.73
N LEU A 78 7.66 -7.48 6.82
CA LEU A 78 8.12 -8.84 7.13
C LEU A 78 9.64 -8.92 7.03
N PHE A 79 10.32 -8.98 8.18
CA PHE A 79 11.77 -9.03 8.28
C PHE A 79 12.29 -10.26 9.04
N MET A 80 11.45 -10.92 9.84
CA MET A 80 11.84 -12.06 10.64
C MET A 80 11.74 -13.34 9.81
N GLU A 81 12.78 -14.15 9.84
CA GLU A 81 12.90 -15.38 9.04
C GLU A 81 11.74 -16.35 9.28
N ASP A 82 11.33 -16.53 10.54
CA ASP A 82 10.21 -17.42 10.89
C ASP A 82 8.90 -16.97 10.22
N HIS A 83 8.62 -15.66 10.22
CA HIS A 83 7.41 -15.12 9.60
C HIS A 83 7.48 -15.21 8.06
N ILE A 84 8.68 -14.99 7.50
CA ILE A 84 8.90 -15.10 6.05
C ILE A 84 8.68 -16.54 5.62
N ASN A 85 9.35 -17.50 6.26
CA ASN A 85 9.28 -18.91 5.91
C ASN A 85 7.86 -19.48 6.05
N ALA A 86 7.09 -18.98 7.02
CA ALA A 86 5.71 -19.39 7.22
C ALA A 86 4.81 -19.03 6.02
N VAL A 87 4.90 -17.80 5.48
CA VAL A 87 3.92 -17.28 4.52
C VAL A 87 4.43 -17.26 3.08
N LEU A 88 5.76 -17.36 2.86
CA LEU A 88 6.38 -17.27 1.54
C LEU A 88 5.83 -18.30 0.53
N PRO A 89 5.59 -19.57 0.89
CA PRO A 89 5.03 -20.55 -0.04
C PRO A 89 3.63 -20.16 -0.55
N ALA A 90 2.75 -19.69 0.33
CA ALA A 90 1.40 -19.27 -0.03
C ALA A 90 1.43 -18.04 -0.95
N LEU A 91 2.26 -17.03 -0.63
CA LEU A 91 2.46 -15.85 -1.46
C LEU A 91 3.01 -16.21 -2.85
N ALA A 92 4.04 -17.07 -2.90
CA ALA A 92 4.64 -17.50 -4.16
C ALA A 92 3.64 -18.25 -5.06
N ALA A 93 2.82 -19.12 -4.48
CA ALA A 93 1.77 -19.84 -5.20
C ALA A 93 0.70 -18.90 -5.77
N ARG A 94 0.35 -17.83 -5.05
CA ARG A 94 -0.70 -16.88 -5.45
C ARG A 94 -0.22 -15.79 -6.42
N LYS A 95 1.06 -15.46 -6.44
CA LYS A 95 1.67 -14.35 -7.18
C LYS A 95 1.18 -14.18 -8.61
N GLU A 96 1.08 -15.24 -9.38
CA GLU A 96 0.68 -15.20 -10.80
C GLU A 96 -0.84 -15.24 -11.00
N GLN A 97 -1.61 -15.48 -9.97
CA GLN A 97 -3.06 -15.69 -10.04
C GLN A 97 -3.87 -14.52 -9.48
N CYS A 98 -3.26 -13.66 -8.67
CA CYS A 98 -3.91 -12.44 -8.16
C CYS A 98 -3.82 -11.28 -9.16
N ASP A 99 -4.61 -10.24 -9.02
CA ASP A 99 -4.58 -9.05 -9.89
C ASP A 99 -3.30 -8.23 -9.67
N ALA A 100 -2.88 -8.09 -8.41
CA ALA A 100 -1.61 -7.49 -8.03
C ALA A 100 -1.09 -8.02 -6.68
N MET A 101 0.23 -8.14 -6.57
CA MET A 101 0.93 -8.40 -5.32
C MET A 101 1.98 -7.32 -5.10
N VAL A 102 1.86 -6.58 -4.01
CA VAL A 102 2.74 -5.46 -3.66
C VAL A 102 3.46 -5.80 -2.37
N CYS A 103 4.73 -6.13 -2.46
CA CYS A 103 5.58 -6.40 -1.31
C CYS A 103 6.55 -5.24 -1.13
N CYS A 104 6.46 -4.55 0.01
CA CYS A 104 7.30 -3.39 0.27
C CYS A 104 7.78 -3.37 1.72
N MET A 105 8.90 -2.69 1.97
CA MET A 105 9.49 -2.58 3.31
C MET A 105 9.60 -3.94 4.03
N SER A 106 10.05 -4.95 3.33
CA SER A 106 10.20 -6.33 3.81
C SER A 106 11.56 -6.89 3.40
N ALA A 107 11.88 -8.10 3.83
CA ALA A 107 13.07 -8.81 3.37
C ALA A 107 13.07 -8.99 1.84
N SER A 108 14.25 -9.18 1.27
CA SER A 108 14.45 -9.21 -0.19
C SER A 108 13.63 -10.32 -0.87
N GLU A 109 13.52 -11.48 -0.24
CA GLU A 109 12.79 -12.66 -0.72
C GLU A 109 11.30 -12.34 -0.89
N VAL A 110 10.72 -11.63 0.07
CA VAL A 110 9.32 -11.18 0.03
C VAL A 110 9.15 -10.09 -1.02
N MET A 111 10.07 -9.11 -1.06
CA MET A 111 9.99 -8.00 -2.02
C MET A 111 10.05 -8.49 -3.48
N GLN A 112 10.81 -9.56 -3.77
CA GLN A 112 10.89 -10.18 -5.10
C GLN A 112 9.55 -10.77 -5.59
N LEU A 113 8.59 -10.97 -4.71
CA LEU A 113 7.25 -11.41 -5.09
C LEU A 113 6.39 -10.28 -5.67
N THR A 114 6.84 -9.04 -5.63
CA THR A 114 6.08 -7.90 -6.18
C THR A 114 5.78 -8.11 -7.66
N ARG A 115 4.47 -8.06 -7.99
CA ARG A 115 3.92 -8.07 -9.34
C ARG A 115 2.79 -7.05 -9.44
N MET A 116 2.97 -6.03 -10.26
CA MET A 116 2.02 -4.95 -10.48
C MET A 116 1.93 -4.65 -11.97
N GLY A 117 0.91 -5.15 -12.65
CA GLY A 117 0.81 -5.06 -14.10
C GLY A 117 2.04 -5.66 -14.80
N ARG A 118 2.82 -4.81 -15.46
CA ARG A 118 4.06 -5.22 -16.16
C ARG A 118 5.32 -5.12 -15.27
N PHE A 119 5.21 -4.53 -14.10
CA PHE A 119 6.34 -4.43 -13.17
C PHE A 119 6.45 -5.68 -12.33
N ARG A 120 7.66 -6.26 -12.32
CA ARG A 120 8.05 -7.44 -11.53
C ARG A 120 9.37 -7.15 -10.86
N MET A 121 9.47 -7.40 -9.57
CA MET A 121 10.71 -7.15 -8.82
C MET A 121 11.75 -8.25 -9.02
N ASP A 122 11.34 -9.47 -9.38
CA ASP A 122 12.19 -10.63 -9.67
C ASP A 122 12.77 -10.62 -11.09
N ALA A 123 12.27 -9.78 -12.00
CA ALA A 123 12.74 -9.72 -13.36
C ALA A 123 14.17 -9.15 -13.44
N GLU A 124 15.07 -9.90 -14.04
CA GLU A 124 16.41 -9.42 -14.36
C GLU A 124 16.34 -8.13 -15.17
N GLN A 125 16.84 -7.07 -14.56
CA GLN A 125 17.26 -5.76 -15.10
C GLN A 125 16.61 -5.28 -16.42
N THR A 126 15.31 -5.29 -16.57
CA THR A 126 14.66 -4.61 -17.68
C THR A 126 14.34 -3.15 -17.31
N GLY A 127 14.93 -2.22 -18.06
CA GLY A 127 14.59 -0.76 -18.14
C GLY A 127 14.33 0.00 -16.84
N ALA A 128 13.34 -0.41 -16.05
CA ALA A 128 12.90 0.30 -14.84
C ALA A 128 13.89 0.16 -13.67
N MET A 129 14.44 -1.03 -13.43
CA MET A 129 15.49 -1.23 -12.41
C MET A 129 16.81 -0.60 -12.83
N GLY A 130 17.12 -0.57 -14.13
CA GLY A 130 18.26 0.18 -14.67
C GLY A 130 18.11 1.68 -14.45
N LEU A 131 16.88 2.22 -14.56
CA LEU A 131 16.56 3.61 -14.25
C LEU A 131 16.74 3.90 -12.75
N LEU A 132 16.25 3.02 -11.88
CA LEU A 132 16.42 3.12 -10.43
C LEU A 132 17.90 3.05 -10.02
N LYS A 133 18.69 2.16 -10.60
CA LYS A 133 20.14 2.10 -10.38
C LYS A 133 20.85 3.38 -10.85
N ARG A 134 20.47 3.95 -11.99
CA ARG A 134 21.01 5.22 -12.49
C ARG A 134 20.65 6.41 -11.58
N LEU A 135 19.44 6.44 -11.04
CA LEU A 135 19.00 7.47 -10.11
C LEU A 135 19.71 7.33 -8.75
N ARG A 136 19.93 6.09 -8.29
CA ARG A 136 20.68 5.80 -7.07
C ARG A 136 22.19 6.07 -7.23
N GLY A 137 22.78 5.79 -8.39
CA GLY A 137 24.20 5.97 -8.66
C GLY A 137 24.65 7.43 -8.73
N LYS A 138 23.76 8.37 -9.08
CA LYS A 138 24.05 9.81 -9.06
C LYS A 138 24.08 10.44 -7.66
N SER A 139 23.60 9.73 -6.63
CA SER A 139 23.52 10.23 -5.24
C SER A 139 24.71 9.82 -4.35
N GLN A 140 25.71 9.11 -4.87
CA GLN A 140 26.81 8.58 -4.04
C GLN A 140 27.89 9.60 -3.63
N ASN A 141 27.75 10.88 -3.94
CA ASN A 141 28.82 11.88 -3.72
C ASN A 141 28.56 12.90 -2.60
N SER A 142 27.77 12.57 -1.57
CA SER A 142 27.67 13.48 -0.43
C SER A 142 27.57 12.75 0.91
N ASN A 143 28.55 12.96 1.73
CA ASN A 143 28.87 12.33 3.00
C ASN A 143 28.09 12.90 4.23
N LYS A 144 26.90 13.50 4.05
CA LYS A 144 26.05 13.95 5.17
C LYS A 144 24.56 13.77 4.83
N GLY A 145 23.85 12.93 5.59
CA GLY A 145 22.39 12.82 5.51
C GLY A 145 21.85 11.80 4.52
N ALA A 146 22.50 10.65 4.30
CA ALA A 146 22.12 9.64 3.31
C ALA A 146 20.64 9.19 3.43
N GLY A 147 20.10 9.08 4.63
CA GLY A 147 18.70 8.67 4.85
C GLY A 147 17.68 9.73 4.40
N ALA A 148 17.88 10.98 4.77
CA ALA A 148 16.97 12.08 4.39
C ALA A 148 17.00 12.34 2.87
N GLN A 149 18.17 12.21 2.23
CA GLN A 149 18.30 12.32 0.78
C GLN A 149 17.63 11.15 0.05
N GLN A 150 17.74 9.91 0.55
CA GLN A 150 17.06 8.76 0.00
C GLN A 150 15.53 8.91 0.07
N LEU A 151 14.99 9.38 1.19
CA LEU A 151 13.56 9.68 1.32
C LEU A 151 13.11 10.79 0.36
N SER A 152 13.92 11.85 0.20
CA SER A 152 13.62 12.93 -0.76
C SER A 152 13.57 12.43 -2.21
N VAL A 153 14.46 11.51 -2.60
CA VAL A 153 14.43 10.90 -3.94
C VAL A 153 13.19 10.03 -4.10
N LEU A 154 12.85 9.21 -3.11
CA LEU A 154 11.64 8.36 -3.13
C LEU A 154 10.36 9.20 -3.26
N LYS A 155 10.29 10.35 -2.59
CA LYS A 155 9.17 11.29 -2.70
C LYS A 155 9.04 11.93 -4.10
N LYS A 156 10.15 12.24 -4.76
CA LYS A 156 10.18 12.88 -6.08
C LYS A 156 10.01 11.90 -7.25
N LEU A 157 10.35 10.63 -7.05
CA LEU A 157 10.37 9.62 -8.10
C LEU A 157 9.03 9.44 -8.83
N PRO A 158 7.86 9.39 -8.15
CA PRO A 158 6.57 9.29 -8.82
C PRO A 158 6.27 10.46 -9.75
N SER A 159 6.74 11.66 -9.43
CA SER A 159 6.56 12.85 -10.27
C SER A 159 7.38 12.75 -11.57
N ILE A 160 8.62 12.25 -11.48
CA ILE A 160 9.50 12.07 -12.63
C ILE A 160 8.95 10.96 -13.56
N LEU A 161 8.50 9.84 -12.99
CA LEU A 161 7.99 8.70 -13.74
C LEU A 161 6.62 8.97 -14.40
N ARG A 162 5.93 10.04 -14.01
CA ARG A 162 4.58 10.39 -14.51
C ARG A 162 4.53 10.48 -16.04
N PHE A 163 5.61 10.96 -16.65
CA PHE A 163 5.67 11.24 -18.09
C PHE A 163 6.27 10.10 -18.91
N ILE A 164 6.73 9.02 -18.27
CA ILE A 164 7.34 7.86 -18.95
C ILE A 164 6.28 6.78 -19.09
N PRO A 165 5.87 6.39 -20.32
CA PRO A 165 4.85 5.37 -20.53
C PRO A 165 5.35 3.94 -20.25
N GLY A 166 4.43 2.98 -20.23
CA GLY A 166 4.73 1.56 -20.09
C GLY A 166 5.04 1.15 -18.65
N THR A 167 5.98 0.24 -18.46
CA THR A 167 6.35 -0.34 -17.14
C THR A 167 6.74 0.72 -16.12
N ALA A 168 7.22 1.90 -16.55
CA ALA A 168 7.53 3.02 -15.65
C ALA A 168 6.31 3.50 -14.87
N GLN A 169 5.10 3.35 -15.41
CA GLN A 169 3.86 3.69 -14.71
C GLN A 169 3.55 2.70 -13.59
N ASP A 170 3.92 1.44 -13.73
CA ASP A 170 3.75 0.44 -12.67
C ASP A 170 4.83 0.59 -11.59
N VAL A 171 6.06 0.93 -11.98
CA VAL A 171 7.10 1.36 -11.03
C VAL A 171 6.66 2.61 -10.26
N ARG A 172 6.07 3.59 -10.94
CA ARG A 172 5.49 4.77 -10.28
C ARG A 172 4.41 4.37 -9.29
N ALA A 173 3.53 3.44 -9.67
CA ALA A 173 2.48 2.93 -8.79
C ALA A 173 3.04 2.26 -7.54
N TYR A 174 4.11 1.47 -7.66
CA TYR A 174 4.83 0.89 -6.53
C TYR A 174 5.30 1.97 -5.54
N PHE A 175 5.94 3.04 -6.03
CA PHE A 175 6.40 4.13 -5.15
C PHE A 175 5.25 4.95 -4.55
N LEU A 176 4.12 5.11 -5.26
CA LEU A 176 2.94 5.73 -4.68
C LEU A 176 2.34 4.87 -3.56
N THR A 177 2.28 3.55 -3.74
CA THR A 177 1.86 2.61 -2.69
C THR A 177 2.72 2.77 -1.44
N LEU A 178 4.04 2.89 -1.63
CA LEU A 178 4.97 3.14 -0.54
C LEU A 178 4.70 4.48 0.18
N GLN A 179 4.41 5.55 -0.58
CA GLN A 179 4.09 6.86 0.00
C GLN A 179 2.80 6.84 0.82
N TYR A 180 1.72 6.22 0.30
CA TYR A 180 0.48 6.04 1.05
C TYR A 180 0.71 5.27 2.35
N TRP A 181 1.46 4.18 2.27
CA TRP A 181 1.77 3.34 3.43
C TRP A 181 2.56 4.10 4.49
N LEU A 182 3.65 4.76 4.11
CA LEU A 182 4.51 5.51 5.02
C LEU A 182 3.78 6.67 5.72
N ALA A 183 2.81 7.28 5.05
CA ALA A 183 2.00 8.33 5.65
C ALA A 183 0.92 7.78 6.62
N GLY A 184 0.55 6.51 6.53
CA GLY A 184 -0.12 5.68 7.54
C GLY A 184 -1.47 6.15 8.09
N SER A 185 -2.09 7.21 7.54
CA SER A 185 -3.40 7.69 8.01
C SER A 185 -4.57 6.90 7.43
N GLU A 186 -5.74 6.99 8.06
CA GLU A 186 -6.99 6.41 7.56
C GLU A 186 -7.25 6.79 6.09
N ASP A 187 -7.10 8.07 5.76
CA ASP A 187 -7.32 8.55 4.39
C ASP A 187 -6.28 7.98 3.43
N ASN A 188 -5.01 7.92 3.83
CA ASN A 188 -3.95 7.34 2.99
C ASN A 188 -4.14 5.84 2.76
N LEU A 189 -4.51 5.07 3.78
CA LEU A 189 -4.77 3.63 3.63
C LEU A 189 -6.01 3.37 2.76
N LYS A 190 -7.06 4.18 2.92
CA LYS A 190 -8.23 4.12 2.04
C LYS A 190 -7.84 4.40 0.58
N GLU A 191 -7.13 5.50 0.33
CA GLU A 191 -6.73 5.87 -1.03
C GLU A 191 -5.72 4.86 -1.62
N LEU A 192 -4.86 4.24 -0.80
CA LEU A 192 -3.96 3.16 -1.23
C LEU A 192 -4.74 1.99 -1.82
N PHE A 193 -5.73 1.48 -1.10
CA PHE A 193 -6.51 0.35 -1.59
C PHE A 193 -7.36 0.73 -2.80
N LEU A 194 -8.02 1.90 -2.79
CA LEU A 194 -8.73 2.40 -3.97
C LEU A 194 -7.80 2.53 -5.18
N PHE A 195 -6.59 3.04 -4.98
CA PHE A 195 -5.59 3.17 -6.03
C PHE A 195 -5.20 1.84 -6.64
N LEU A 196 -4.98 0.83 -5.81
CA LEU A 196 -4.61 -0.51 -6.28
C LEU A 196 -5.76 -1.15 -7.06
N VAL A 197 -6.99 -1.06 -6.56
CA VAL A 197 -8.19 -1.58 -7.24
C VAL A 197 -8.41 -0.86 -8.56
N ASP A 198 -8.42 0.48 -8.56
CA ASP A 198 -8.66 1.32 -9.75
C ASP A 198 -7.67 1.00 -10.87
N ARG A 199 -6.45 0.63 -10.52
CA ARG A 199 -5.38 0.41 -11.47
C ARG A 199 -5.21 -1.05 -11.89
N TYR A 200 -5.39 -1.99 -10.99
CA TYR A 200 -4.99 -3.38 -11.18
C TYR A 200 -6.11 -4.41 -11.15
N ALA A 201 -7.35 -4.03 -10.81
CA ALA A 201 -8.46 -4.96 -10.91
C ALA A 201 -8.55 -5.54 -12.33
N GLU A 202 -8.55 -6.87 -12.45
CA GLU A 202 -8.52 -7.57 -13.75
C GLU A 202 -9.65 -8.61 -13.85
N ASP A 203 -9.76 -9.21 -15.00
CA ASP A 203 -10.71 -10.26 -15.34
C ASP A 203 -12.17 -9.92 -14.99
N GLU A 204 -12.80 -10.66 -14.10
CA GLU A 204 -14.19 -10.43 -13.68
C GLU A 204 -14.35 -9.14 -12.89
N ARG A 205 -13.28 -8.65 -12.28
CA ARG A 205 -13.20 -7.38 -11.53
C ARG A 205 -12.83 -6.19 -12.40
N GLY A 206 -12.61 -6.39 -13.68
CA GLY A 206 -12.23 -5.34 -14.62
C GLY A 206 -13.21 -4.15 -14.68
N SER A 207 -14.48 -4.35 -14.26
CA SER A 207 -15.46 -3.28 -14.11
C SER A 207 -15.10 -2.27 -13.01
N LEU A 208 -14.21 -2.60 -12.07
CA LEU A 208 -13.74 -1.71 -11.00
C LEU A 208 -12.58 -0.81 -11.46
N LYS A 209 -11.96 -1.10 -12.60
CA LYS A 209 -10.79 -0.38 -13.09
C LYS A 209 -11.15 0.97 -13.69
N GLY A 210 -10.44 2.03 -13.28
CA GLY A 210 -10.64 3.39 -13.80
C GLY A 210 -11.91 4.08 -13.30
N LEU A 211 -12.56 3.57 -12.26
CA LEU A 211 -13.78 4.13 -11.71
C LEU A 211 -13.57 5.20 -10.66
N PHE A 212 -12.45 5.13 -9.95
CA PHE A 212 -12.28 5.91 -8.73
C PHE A 212 -11.42 7.15 -8.95
N LYS A 213 -11.87 8.29 -8.43
CA LYS A 213 -11.06 9.50 -8.36
C LYS A 213 -10.15 9.42 -7.14
N VAL A 214 -9.04 8.68 -7.28
CA VAL A 214 -8.05 8.50 -6.21
C VAL A 214 -7.32 9.80 -5.94
N LYS A 215 -7.23 10.17 -4.66
CA LYS A 215 -6.48 11.34 -4.22
C LYS A 215 -5.00 10.99 -4.06
N PRO A 216 -4.07 11.94 -4.28
CA PRO A 216 -2.66 11.71 -4.01
C PRO A 216 -2.41 11.47 -2.51
N PRO A 217 -1.27 10.84 -2.15
CA PRO A 217 -0.88 10.70 -0.75
C PRO A 217 -0.83 12.05 -0.03
N VAL A 218 -1.41 12.09 1.17
CA VAL A 218 -1.32 13.26 2.05
C VAL A 218 -0.07 13.08 2.91
N GLU A 219 0.90 13.97 2.74
CA GLU A 219 2.09 14.02 3.59
C GLU A 219 1.77 14.81 4.86
N TYR A 220 2.24 14.31 5.98
CA TYR A 220 2.20 15.01 7.26
C TYR A 220 3.58 15.59 7.57
N PRO A 221 3.66 16.75 8.25
CA PRO A 221 4.92 17.28 8.69
C PRO A 221 5.60 16.34 9.70
N GLU A 222 6.93 16.35 9.74
CA GLU A 222 7.72 15.52 10.68
C GLU A 222 7.46 15.92 12.13
N VAL A 223 7.15 17.19 12.36
CA VAL A 223 6.80 17.75 13.66
C VAL A 223 5.56 18.63 13.49
N GLY A 224 4.58 18.44 14.36
CA GLY A 224 3.38 19.27 14.29
C GLY A 224 2.41 18.96 15.42
N VAL A 225 1.41 19.83 15.57
CA VAL A 225 0.33 19.66 16.54
C VAL A 225 -0.88 19.06 15.84
N TYR A 226 -1.37 17.95 16.37
CA TYR A 226 -2.59 17.32 15.88
C TYR A 226 -3.83 17.96 16.52
N HIS A 227 -4.80 18.34 15.70
CA HIS A 227 -6.13 18.73 16.16
C HIS A 227 -7.21 18.27 15.15
N PRO A 228 -8.29 17.60 15.60
CA PRO A 228 -9.29 17.02 14.72
C PRO A 228 -10.10 18.05 13.91
N SER A 229 -10.16 19.32 14.34
CA SER A 229 -10.87 20.38 13.62
C SER A 229 -10.06 21.06 12.54
N ILE A 230 -8.73 20.84 12.49
CA ILE A 230 -7.88 21.37 11.40
C ILE A 230 -8.11 20.51 10.16
N LYS A 231 -8.26 21.12 9.01
CA LYS A 231 -8.50 20.41 7.73
C LYS A 231 -7.43 19.37 7.40
N SER A 232 -6.15 19.68 7.67
CA SER A 232 -5.00 18.79 7.52
C SER A 232 -4.82 17.85 8.73
N ARG A 233 -5.57 18.07 9.82
CA ARG A 233 -5.46 17.43 11.15
C ARG A 233 -4.12 17.67 11.86
N VAL A 234 -3.08 18.08 11.14
CA VAL A 234 -1.76 18.40 11.71
C VAL A 234 -1.32 19.74 11.15
N SER A 235 -0.79 20.63 11.99
CA SER A 235 -0.16 21.89 11.61
C SER A 235 1.19 22.07 12.30
N GLU A 236 2.15 22.62 11.58
CA GLU A 236 3.43 23.08 12.15
C GLU A 236 3.29 24.44 12.85
N VAL A 237 2.18 25.14 12.60
CA VAL A 237 1.92 26.47 13.12
C VAL A 237 0.88 26.37 14.24
N VAL A 238 1.26 26.80 15.44
CA VAL A 238 0.38 26.78 16.62
C VAL A 238 -0.85 27.68 16.44
N ASP A 239 -0.72 28.75 15.71
CA ASP A 239 -1.81 29.70 15.45
C ASP A 239 -2.96 29.13 14.59
N ASP A 240 -2.71 28.01 13.89
CA ASP A 240 -3.77 27.27 13.18
C ASP A 240 -4.69 26.49 14.11
N LEU A 241 -4.30 26.34 15.39
CA LEU A 241 -5.12 25.65 16.38
C LEU A 241 -6.33 26.51 16.77
N PRO A 242 -7.53 25.92 16.91
CA PRO A 242 -8.66 26.66 17.42
C PRO A 242 -8.35 27.12 18.86
N ALA A 243 -8.65 28.39 19.11
CA ALA A 243 -8.48 28.98 20.45
C ALA A 243 -9.23 28.11 21.49
N ILE A 244 -8.51 27.58 22.48
CA ILE A 244 -9.09 26.88 23.60
C ILE A 244 -9.89 27.94 24.39
N LYS A 245 -11.21 27.91 24.29
CA LYS A 245 -12.05 28.65 25.21
C LYS A 245 -11.87 28.01 26.59
N ALA A 246 -11.14 28.69 27.47
CA ALA A 246 -11.14 28.33 28.86
C ALA A 246 -12.61 28.30 29.32
N SER A 247 -13.09 27.13 29.73
CA SER A 247 -14.38 27.08 30.45
C SER A 247 -14.18 27.90 31.72
N SER A 248 -14.82 29.06 31.80
CA SER A 248 -14.99 29.73 33.09
C SER A 248 -15.77 28.74 33.97
N GLY A 249 -15.03 28.04 34.84
CA GLY A 249 -15.68 27.29 35.91
C GLY A 249 -16.48 28.23 36.80
N GLU A 250 -17.76 28.09 36.80
CA GLU A 250 -18.64 28.38 37.92
C GLU A 250 -18.86 27.13 38.74
#